data_cc03b4729306104af482d3ea12522084
#
_entry.id   cc03b4729306104af482d3ea12522084
#
_cell.length_a   1.000
_cell.length_b   1.000
_cell.length_c   1.000
_cell.angle_alpha   90.00
_cell.angle_beta   90.00
_cell.angle_gamma   90.00
#
_symmetry.space_group_name_H-M   'P 1'
#
loop_
_entity.id
_entity.type
_entity.pdbx_description
1 polymer ?
#
loop_
_entity_poly.entity_id
_entity_poly.type
_entity_poly.pdbx_seq_one_letter_code
_entity_poly.pdbx_strand_id
1 'polypeptide(L)'
;MENNQENQLNIELSEEMAEGIYSNLAVITHSNAEFVVDFVRIMPGVPKAKVKSRIVLTPQHAKRLMKALADNVNRFEQMHGKIKDSEMNALPLSF
;
A
#
# COMPACT_ATOMS: atom_id res chain seq x y z
N MET A 1 32.48 11.09 6.30
CA MET A 1 31.90 10.96 6.65
C MET A 1 30.93 11.29 6.58
N GLU A 2 30.89 11.34 6.22
CA GLU A 2 29.96 11.60 6.55
C GLU A 2 29.26 11.28 7.18
N ASN A 3 29.20 11.70 7.26
CA ASN A 3 28.57 11.20 8.45
C ASN A 3 27.19 10.67 8.17
N ASN A 4 27.07 9.37 8.19
CA ASN A 4 25.83 8.71 7.80
C ASN A 4 24.70 8.93 8.79
N GLN A 5 25.03 9.27 10.01
CA GLN A 5 23.98 9.47 11.02
C GLN A 5 23.08 10.64 10.70
N GLU A 6 23.62 11.63 10.04
CA GLU A 6 22.81 12.77 9.66
C GLU A 6 21.78 12.41 8.60
N ASN A 7 22.05 11.34 7.84
CA ASN A 7 21.18 10.91 6.77
C ASN A 7 20.31 9.73 7.14
N GLN A 8 20.48 9.22 8.34
CA GLN A 8 19.66 8.10 8.78
C GLN A 8 18.34 8.62 9.32
N LEU A 9 17.31 7.91 8.96
CA LEU A 9 15.98 8.20 9.46
C LEU A 9 15.72 7.39 10.71
N ASN A 10 15.23 8.06 11.73
CA ASN A 10 14.72 7.37 12.91
C ASN A 10 13.23 7.21 12.73
N ILE A 11 12.81 5.96 12.53
CA ILE A 11 11.43 5.65 12.26
C ILE A 11 10.87 4.94 13.48
N GLU A 12 9.81 5.52 14.03
CA GLU A 12 9.16 4.96 15.20
C GLU A 12 7.89 4.25 14.79
N LEU A 13 7.61 3.16 15.47
CA LEU A 13 6.39 2.42 15.27
C LEU A 13 5.76 2.22 16.64
N SER A 14 4.64 2.91 16.88
CA SER A 14 3.94 2.77 18.14
C SER A 14 3.27 1.40 18.22
N GLU A 15 2.92 0.99 19.43
CA GLU A 15 2.24 -0.28 19.61
C GLU A 15 0.90 -0.33 18.89
N GLU A 16 0.19 0.79 18.90
CA GLU A 16 -1.09 0.87 18.20
C GLU A 16 -0.91 0.70 16.69
N MET A 17 0.07 1.39 16.14
CA MET A 17 0.30 1.31 14.70
C MET A 17 0.86 -0.04 14.28
N ALA A 18 1.56 -0.70 15.19
CA ALA A 18 2.16 -2.01 14.89
C ALA A 18 1.11 -3.09 14.66
N GLU A 19 -0.11 -2.91 15.18
CA GLU A 19 -1.19 -3.86 14.94
C GLU A 19 -1.58 -3.92 13.47
N GLY A 20 -1.39 -2.79 12.78
CA GLY A 20 -1.71 -2.73 11.37
C GLY A 20 -3.19 -2.58 11.08
N ILE A 21 -3.48 -2.37 9.82
CA ILE A 21 -4.84 -2.24 9.33
C ILE A 21 -4.99 -3.21 8.17
N TYR A 22 -5.96 -4.10 8.27
CA TYR A 22 -6.22 -5.05 7.20
C TYR A 22 -6.95 -4.36 6.05
N SER A 23 -6.48 -4.61 4.83
CA SER A 23 -7.11 -4.09 3.62
C SER A 23 -7.03 -5.16 2.55
N ASN A 24 -8.11 -5.29 1.78
CA ASN A 24 -8.13 -6.22 0.66
C ASN A 24 -8.54 -5.54 -0.65
N LEU A 25 -8.60 -4.21 -0.65
CA LEU A 25 -8.87 -3.44 -1.86
C LEU A 25 -8.24 -2.07 -1.69
N ALA A 26 -7.66 -1.55 -2.74
CA ALA A 26 -7.18 -0.17 -2.75
C ALA A 26 -7.81 0.56 -3.93
N VAL A 27 -8.31 1.76 -3.67
CA VAL A 27 -8.85 2.65 -4.70
C VAL A 27 -7.90 3.82 -4.82
N ILE A 28 -7.41 4.05 -6.02
CA ILE A 28 -6.36 5.04 -6.24
C ILE A 28 -6.86 6.09 -7.21
N THR A 29 -6.74 7.34 -6.79
CA THR A 29 -7.06 8.49 -7.62
C THR A 29 -5.88 9.45 -7.60
N HIS A 30 -5.86 10.37 -8.52
CA HIS A 30 -4.77 11.33 -8.56
C HIS A 30 -5.19 12.64 -9.22
N SER A 31 -4.45 13.68 -8.87
CA SER A 31 -4.44 14.94 -9.59
C SER A 31 -3.03 15.15 -10.15
N ASN A 32 -2.75 16.34 -10.67
CA ASN A 32 -1.40 16.62 -11.12
C ASN A 32 -0.41 16.85 -9.98
N ALA A 33 -0.90 16.91 -8.75
CA ALA A 33 -0.07 17.22 -7.58
C ALA A 33 0.04 16.08 -6.58
N GLU A 34 -0.93 15.16 -6.56
CA GLU A 34 -1.02 14.18 -5.49
C GLU A 34 -1.64 12.88 -5.98
N PHE A 35 -1.26 11.79 -5.32
CA PHE A 35 -1.98 10.53 -5.42
C PHE A 35 -2.69 10.26 -4.10
N VAL A 36 -3.91 9.76 -4.19
CA VAL A 36 -4.69 9.39 -3.02
C VAL A 36 -4.95 7.89 -3.09
N VAL A 37 -4.52 7.18 -2.05
CA VAL A 37 -4.73 5.73 -1.96
C VAL A 37 -5.67 5.47 -0.81
N ASP A 38 -6.84 4.95 -1.12
CA ASP A 38 -7.83 4.57 -0.11
C ASP A 38 -7.78 3.07 0.07
N PHE A 39 -7.37 2.65 1.26
CA PHE A 39 -7.31 1.23 1.60
C PHE A 39 -8.65 0.82 2.18
N VAL A 40 -9.25 -0.18 1.58
CA VAL A 40 -10.64 -0.57 1.84
C VAL A 40 -10.67 -1.99 2.36
N ARG A 41 -11.56 -2.24 3.30
CA ARG A 41 -11.80 -3.58 3.81
C ARG A 41 -13.19 -4.03 3.38
N ILE A 42 -13.23 -5.13 2.64
CA ILE A 42 -14.47 -5.78 2.24
C ILE A 42 -14.62 -7.02 3.11
N MET A 43 -15.72 -7.10 3.84
CA MET A 43 -15.97 -8.21 4.76
C MET A 43 -17.27 -8.92 4.42
N PRO A 44 -17.29 -10.25 4.49
CA PRO A 44 -18.54 -10.99 4.29
C PRO A 44 -19.58 -10.56 5.31
N GLY A 45 -20.83 -10.44 4.85
CA GLY A 45 -21.93 -10.09 5.72
C GLY A 45 -22.02 -8.62 6.08
N VAL A 46 -21.08 -7.81 5.62
CA VAL A 46 -21.11 -6.36 5.84
C VAL A 46 -21.50 -5.71 4.52
N PRO A 47 -22.67 -5.06 4.46
CA PRO A 47 -23.20 -4.59 3.18
C PRO A 47 -22.41 -3.45 2.54
N LYS A 48 -21.63 -2.72 3.32
CA LYS A 48 -20.85 -1.62 2.79
C LYS A 48 -19.38 -1.81 3.13
N ALA A 49 -18.53 -1.69 2.12
CA ALA A 49 -17.10 -1.66 2.33
C ALA A 49 -16.72 -0.31 2.92
N LYS A 50 -15.73 -0.31 3.79
CA LYS A 50 -15.29 0.92 4.44
C LYS A 50 -13.86 1.23 4.08
N VAL A 51 -13.60 2.52 3.85
CA VAL A 51 -12.23 3.01 3.74
C VAL A 51 -11.65 2.99 5.14
N LYS A 52 -10.59 2.22 5.31
CA LYS A 52 -9.94 2.08 6.61
C LYS A 52 -8.80 3.08 6.77
N SER A 53 -8.22 3.50 5.67
CA SER A 53 -7.10 4.43 5.73
C SER A 53 -6.98 5.12 4.38
N ARG A 54 -6.78 6.43 4.41
CA ARG A 54 -6.52 7.21 3.20
C ARG A 54 -5.13 7.79 3.31
N ILE A 55 -4.30 7.49 2.34
CA ILE A 55 -2.92 7.97 2.32
C ILE A 55 -2.75 8.86 1.10
N VAL A 56 -2.22 10.05 1.33
CA VAL A 56 -1.94 11.01 0.26
C VAL A 56 -0.45 11.02 0.01
N LEU A 57 -0.07 10.85 -1.24
CA LEU A 57 1.32 10.72 -1.63
C LEU A 57 1.69 11.78 -2.65
N THR A 58 2.95 12.24 -2.58
CA THR A 58 3.48 13.00 -3.71
C THR A 58 3.66 12.07 -4.90
N PRO A 59 3.64 12.61 -6.13
CA PRO A 59 3.86 11.76 -7.31
C PRO A 59 5.19 11.02 -7.26
N GLN A 60 6.25 11.67 -6.75
CA GLN A 60 7.56 11.05 -6.65
C GLN A 60 7.53 9.87 -5.69
N HIS A 61 6.86 10.02 -4.56
CA HIS A 61 6.76 8.94 -3.58
C HIS A 61 5.90 7.81 -4.13
N ALA A 62 4.81 8.13 -4.81
CA ALA A 62 3.96 7.11 -5.42
C ALA A 62 4.75 6.25 -6.40
N LYS A 63 5.61 6.87 -7.19
CA LYS A 63 6.43 6.13 -8.15
C LYS A 63 7.43 5.23 -7.44
N ARG A 64 8.06 5.74 -6.40
CA ARG A 64 9.02 4.94 -5.62
C ARG A 64 8.32 3.78 -4.90
N LEU A 65 7.12 4.04 -4.36
CA LEU A 65 6.35 3.00 -3.70
C LEU A 65 5.99 1.88 -4.67
N MET A 66 5.57 2.26 -5.88
CA MET A 66 5.24 1.27 -6.90
C MET A 66 6.42 0.34 -7.17
N LYS A 67 7.61 0.92 -7.33
CA LYS A 67 8.80 0.12 -7.60
C LYS A 67 9.17 -0.77 -6.43
N ALA A 68 9.10 -0.22 -5.23
CA ALA A 68 9.44 -0.99 -4.04
C ALA A 68 8.47 -2.14 -3.82
N LEU A 69 7.18 -1.90 -4.07
CA LEU A 69 6.18 -2.94 -3.92
C LEU A 69 6.38 -4.03 -4.96
N ALA A 70 6.67 -3.63 -6.21
CA ALA A 70 6.93 -4.61 -7.27
C ALA A 70 8.12 -5.50 -6.91
N ASP A 71 9.19 -4.91 -6.38
CA ASP A 71 10.35 -5.70 -5.98
C ASP A 71 10.00 -6.70 -4.88
N ASN A 72 9.20 -6.27 -3.91
CA ASN A 72 8.82 -7.15 -2.81
C ASN A 72 7.90 -8.27 -3.28
N VAL A 73 6.97 -7.96 -4.18
CA VAL A 73 6.10 -8.98 -4.75
C VAL A 73 6.94 -10.02 -5.51
N ASN A 74 7.92 -9.54 -6.29
CA ASN A 74 8.79 -10.46 -7.03
C ASN A 74 9.57 -11.38 -6.10
N ARG A 75 10.11 -10.85 -5.01
CA ARG A 75 10.82 -11.66 -4.04
C ARG A 75 9.92 -12.68 -3.37
N PHE A 76 8.70 -12.24 -3.03
CA PHE A 76 7.73 -13.16 -2.46
C PHE A 76 7.45 -14.32 -3.40
N GLU A 77 7.24 -14.02 -4.68
CA GLU A 77 6.91 -15.05 -5.65
C GLU A 77 8.06 -15.99 -5.90
N GLN A 78 9.30 -15.51 -5.81
CA GLN A 78 10.47 -16.38 -5.94
C GLN A 78 10.56 -17.37 -4.78
N MET A 79 10.15 -16.94 -3.60
CA MET A 79 10.25 -17.79 -2.41
C MET A 79 9.04 -18.68 -2.22
N HIS A 80 7.87 -18.23 -2.62
CA HIS A 80 6.61 -18.91 -2.26
C HIS A 80 5.76 -19.29 -3.47
N GLY A 81 6.23 -18.99 -4.67
CA GLY A 81 5.47 -19.26 -5.88
C GLY A 81 4.58 -18.08 -6.26
N LYS A 82 4.05 -18.16 -7.45
CA LYS A 82 3.30 -17.05 -8.01
C LYS A 82 2.00 -16.82 -7.26
N ILE A 83 1.72 -15.54 -7.03
CA ILE A 83 0.45 -15.12 -6.45
C ILE A 83 -0.62 -15.33 -7.50
N LYS A 84 -1.68 -16.03 -7.12
CA LYS A 84 -2.78 -16.29 -8.04
C LYS A 84 -3.81 -15.17 -7.91
N ASP A 85 -4.22 -14.69 -9.06
CA ASP A 85 -5.23 -13.66 -9.15
C ASP A 85 -6.53 -14.30 -9.58
N SER A 86 -7.56 -14.18 -8.77
CA SER A 86 -8.85 -14.76 -9.11
C SER A 86 -9.72 -13.72 -9.80
N GLU A 87 -10.77 -14.20 -10.50
CA GLU A 87 -11.66 -13.27 -11.16
C GLU A 87 -12.38 -12.35 -10.18
N MET A 88 -12.60 -12.82 -8.98
CA MET A 88 -13.26 -12.01 -7.96
C MET A 88 -12.42 -10.81 -7.52
N ASN A 89 -11.15 -10.86 -7.81
CA ASN A 89 -10.25 -9.77 -7.46
C ASN A 89 -10.03 -8.80 -8.61
N ALA A 90 -10.74 -8.99 -9.71
CA ALA A 90 -10.59 -8.13 -10.88
C ALA A 90 -11.49 -6.90 -10.77
N LEU A 91 -11.43 -6.22 -9.64
CA LEU A 91 -12.16 -4.98 -9.42
C LEU A 91 -11.30 -3.81 -9.87
N PRO A 92 -11.92 -2.74 -10.39
CA PRO A 92 -11.14 -1.56 -10.72
C PRO A 92 -10.54 -0.97 -9.45
N LEU A 93 -9.24 -0.71 -9.50
CA LEU A 93 -8.50 -0.20 -8.36
C LEU A 93 -8.16 1.27 -8.48
N SER A 94 -8.57 1.93 -9.55
CA SER A 94 -8.28 3.33 -9.75
C SER A 94 -9.42 4.02 -10.48
N PHE A 95 -9.53 5.30 -10.26
CA PHE A 95 -10.51 6.16 -10.92
C PHE A 95 -9.85 7.39 -11.52
#